data_3cf36e23f205a4e1945a702965520b1f
#
_entry.id   3cf36e23f205a4e1945a702965520b1f
#
_cell.length_a   1.000
_cell.length_b   1.000
_cell.length_c   1.000
_cell.angle_alpha   90.00
_cell.angle_beta   90.00
_cell.angle_gamma   90.00
#
_symmetry.space_group_name_H-M   'P 1'
#
loop_
_entity.id
_entity.type
_entity.pdbx_description
1 polymer ?
#
loop_
_entity_poly.entity_id
_entity_poly.type
_entity_poly.pdbx_seq_one_letter_code
_entity_poly.pdbx_strand_id
1 'polypeptide(L)'
;MECCGPGYASPQDAIAAPREKLLYTIAIYTGTGIQKPDYLATIDTDPKSASYSKVIHRLNMPGIGDELHHMGWNACSSCHGDASMSRKYLILPGVRSNNLHIVDTATDPRAPRLHKVIDGNDIKAKADLSGPH
;
A
#
# COMPACT_ATOMS: atom_id res chain seq x y z
N MET A 1 24.89 -8.68 5.87
CA MET A 1 23.98 -8.88 7.02
C MET A 1 22.62 -9.24 6.44
N GLU A 2 22.18 -10.46 6.62
CA GLU A 2 20.86 -10.88 6.14
C GLU A 2 19.78 -10.05 6.84
N CYS A 3 18.81 -9.59 6.05
CA CYS A 3 17.70 -8.82 6.56
C CYS A 3 16.87 -9.67 7.54
N CYS A 4 16.72 -9.20 8.77
CA CYS A 4 16.05 -9.93 9.84
C CYS A 4 14.51 -9.84 9.78
N GLY A 5 13.92 -9.80 8.61
CA GLY A 5 12.48 -9.62 8.41
C GLY A 5 12.09 -8.15 8.25
N PRO A 6 10.78 -7.84 8.24
CA PRO A 6 10.28 -6.51 7.96
C PRO A 6 10.47 -5.56 9.15
N GLY A 7 10.63 -4.28 8.86
CA GLY A 7 10.73 -3.23 9.86
C GLY A 7 12.08 -3.17 10.56
N TYR A 8 12.06 -2.70 11.79
CA TYR A 8 13.25 -2.45 12.62
C TYR A 8 13.04 -3.04 14.01
N ALA A 9 14.15 -3.43 14.67
CA ALA A 9 14.09 -4.02 16.00
C ALA A 9 13.60 -3.03 17.09
N SER A 10 13.88 -1.74 16.89
CA SER A 10 13.48 -0.68 17.80
C SER A 10 13.25 0.64 17.06
N PRO A 11 12.59 1.63 17.68
CA PRO A 11 12.47 2.99 17.11
C PRO A 11 13.84 3.65 16.88
N GLN A 12 14.83 3.39 17.72
CA GLN A 12 16.18 3.90 17.59
C GLN A 12 16.87 3.34 16.34
N ASP A 13 16.69 2.05 16.08
CA ASP A 13 17.21 1.42 14.85
C ASP A 13 16.54 2.01 13.61
N ALA A 14 15.26 2.30 13.67
CA ALA A 14 14.55 2.97 12.58
C ALA A 14 15.10 4.38 12.31
N ILE A 15 15.40 5.15 13.36
CA ILE A 15 16.01 6.50 13.24
C ILE A 15 17.41 6.42 12.63
N ALA A 16 18.19 5.40 13.01
CA ALA A 16 19.57 5.20 12.53
C ALA A 16 19.63 4.62 11.10
N ALA A 17 18.52 4.08 10.60
CA ALA A 17 18.46 3.45 9.28
C ALA A 17 18.58 4.48 8.13
N PRO A 18 18.99 4.05 6.93
CA PRO A 18 18.96 4.91 5.76
C PRO A 18 17.55 5.48 5.52
N ARG A 19 17.49 6.76 5.13
CA ARG A 19 16.23 7.43 4.83
C ARG A 19 15.47 6.71 3.72
N GLU A 20 14.17 6.54 3.91
CA GLU A 20 13.25 6.05 2.88
C GLU A 20 13.20 7.02 1.70
N LYS A 21 13.16 6.46 0.50
CA LYS A 21 13.21 7.23 -0.76
C LYS A 21 11.88 7.26 -1.52
N LEU A 22 10.89 6.54 -1.03
CA LEU A 22 9.56 6.48 -1.62
C LEU A 22 8.50 6.61 -0.53
N LEU A 23 7.41 7.26 -0.87
CA LEU A 23 6.20 7.32 -0.07
C LEU A 23 5.02 6.83 -0.93
N TYR A 24 4.22 5.93 -0.39
CA TYR A 24 2.94 5.55 -0.97
C TYR A 24 1.81 6.26 -0.24
N THR A 25 0.87 6.81 -0.98
CA THR A 25 -0.32 7.42 -0.42
C THR A 25 -1.53 7.15 -1.31
N ILE A 26 -2.68 6.95 -0.67
CA ILE A 26 -3.93 6.83 -1.41
C ILE A 26 -4.48 8.22 -1.75
N ALA A 27 -5.17 8.30 -2.88
CA ALA A 27 -5.90 9.47 -3.31
C ALA A 27 -7.29 9.05 -3.74
N ILE A 28 -8.29 9.70 -3.16
CA ILE A 28 -9.70 9.35 -3.37
C ILE A 28 -10.45 10.46 -4.06
N TYR A 29 -11.45 10.08 -4.87
CA TYR A 29 -12.35 11.02 -5.56
C TYR A 29 -13.72 11.13 -4.90
N THR A 30 -14.00 10.37 -3.85
CA THR A 30 -15.26 10.43 -3.11
C THR A 30 -15.52 11.86 -2.61
N GLY A 31 -16.72 12.36 -2.85
CA GLY A 31 -17.13 13.71 -2.45
C GLY A 31 -16.63 14.86 -3.35
N THR A 32 -15.83 14.57 -4.37
CA THR A 32 -15.29 15.60 -5.29
C THR A 32 -16.19 15.88 -6.49
N GLY A 33 -17.17 15.01 -6.77
CA GLY A 33 -17.96 15.03 -8.02
C GLY A 33 -17.21 14.48 -9.24
N ILE A 34 -15.94 14.13 -9.11
CA ILE A 34 -15.11 13.58 -10.19
C ILE A 34 -15.35 12.08 -10.31
N GLN A 35 -15.77 11.62 -11.47
CA GLN A 35 -16.03 10.21 -11.77
C GLN A 35 -14.78 9.51 -12.30
N LYS A 36 -13.82 9.28 -11.41
CA LYS A 36 -12.57 8.57 -11.71
C LYS A 36 -12.27 7.54 -10.63
N PRO A 37 -11.50 6.49 -10.96
CA PRO A 37 -11.03 5.54 -9.95
C PRO A 37 -10.11 6.23 -8.93
N ASP A 38 -10.21 5.81 -7.68
CA ASP A 38 -9.18 6.10 -6.68
C ASP A 38 -7.85 5.50 -7.10
N TYR A 39 -6.74 6.01 -6.59
CA TYR A 39 -5.42 5.52 -6.98
C TYR A 39 -4.44 5.52 -5.81
N LEU A 40 -3.43 4.67 -5.95
CA LEU A 40 -2.22 4.71 -5.14
C LEU A 40 -1.18 5.59 -5.84
N ALA A 41 -0.75 6.65 -5.18
CA ALA A 41 0.34 7.50 -5.65
C ALA A 41 1.67 7.03 -5.07
N THR A 42 2.70 7.00 -5.91
CA THR A 42 4.10 6.88 -5.48
C THR A 42 4.75 8.24 -5.56
N ILE A 43 5.33 8.70 -4.46
CA ILE A 43 6.00 9.98 -4.35
C ILE A 43 7.49 9.74 -4.12
N ASP A 44 8.33 10.43 -4.87
CA ASP A 44 9.77 10.41 -4.69
C ASP A 44 10.16 11.30 -3.49
N THR A 45 10.74 10.69 -2.47
CA THR A 45 11.19 11.37 -1.25
C THR A 45 12.72 11.46 -1.14
N ASP A 46 13.47 11.06 -2.18
CA ASP A 46 14.92 11.22 -2.20
C ASP A 46 15.28 12.69 -2.48
N PRO A 47 15.84 13.43 -1.50
CA PRO A 47 16.18 14.84 -1.68
C PRO A 47 17.28 15.09 -2.74
N LYS A 48 17.95 14.04 -3.19
CA LYS A 48 18.96 14.11 -4.25
C LYS A 48 18.42 13.83 -5.63
N SER A 49 17.14 13.42 -5.71
CA SER A 49 16.49 13.09 -6.99
C SER A 49 15.93 14.35 -7.67
N ALA A 50 16.00 14.40 -9.00
CA ALA A 50 15.36 15.44 -9.80
C ALA A 50 13.83 15.43 -9.70
N SER A 51 13.24 14.30 -9.28
CA SER A 51 11.81 14.15 -9.03
C SER A 51 11.41 14.26 -7.54
N TYR A 52 12.30 14.77 -6.69
CA TYR A 52 12.00 14.96 -5.28
C TYR A 52 10.65 15.67 -5.05
N SER A 53 9.87 15.16 -4.13
CA SER A 53 8.52 15.62 -3.77
C SER A 53 7.46 15.56 -4.87
N LYS A 54 7.74 14.89 -5.99
CA LYS A 54 6.78 14.71 -7.08
C LYS A 54 6.11 13.35 -7.04
N VAL A 55 4.86 13.31 -7.50
CA VAL A 55 4.18 12.03 -7.82
C VAL A 55 4.81 11.47 -9.08
N ILE A 56 5.46 10.33 -8.96
CA ILE A 56 6.19 9.66 -10.06
C ILE A 56 5.39 8.51 -10.69
N HIS A 57 4.39 8.00 -9.98
CA HIS A 57 3.51 6.94 -10.49
C HIS A 57 2.11 7.06 -9.86
N ARG A 58 1.09 6.66 -10.61
CA ARG A 58 -0.29 6.52 -10.17
C ARG A 58 -0.83 5.17 -10.60
N LEU A 59 -1.17 4.33 -9.64
CA LEU A 59 -1.85 3.07 -9.89
C LEU A 59 -3.34 3.27 -9.65
N ASN A 60 -4.12 3.38 -10.74
CA ASN A 60 -5.57 3.48 -10.65
C ASN A 60 -6.19 2.15 -10.24
N MET A 61 -7.19 2.19 -9.37
CA MET A 61 -8.00 1.02 -9.06
C MET A 61 -8.92 0.67 -10.23
N PRO A 62 -9.38 -0.59 -10.35
CA PRO A 62 -10.25 -0.99 -11.46
C PRO A 62 -11.63 -0.36 -11.41
N GLY A 63 -12.16 -0.10 -10.22
CA GLY A 63 -13.51 0.42 -10.00
C GLY A 63 -13.53 1.92 -9.73
N ILE A 64 -14.74 2.52 -9.86
CA ILE A 64 -15.02 3.89 -9.45
C ILE A 64 -15.83 3.83 -8.15
N GLY A 65 -15.49 4.68 -7.18
CA GLY A 65 -16.22 4.78 -5.92
C GLY A 65 -15.86 3.72 -4.89
N ASP A 66 -14.66 3.13 -4.98
CA ASP A 66 -14.15 2.20 -3.97
C ASP A 66 -14.02 2.85 -2.59
N GLU A 67 -13.68 4.13 -2.54
CA GLU A 67 -13.29 4.86 -1.34
C GLU A 67 -12.18 4.10 -0.61
N LEU A 68 -10.97 4.13 -1.17
CA LEU A 68 -9.79 3.57 -0.51
C LEU A 68 -9.59 4.23 0.85
N HIS A 69 -9.21 3.45 1.84
CA HIS A 69 -9.07 3.95 3.20
C HIS A 69 -7.70 3.58 3.80
N HIS A 70 -7.65 3.01 4.99
CA HIS A 70 -6.38 2.66 5.60
C HIS A 70 -5.67 1.60 4.79
N MET A 71 -4.38 1.76 4.58
CA MET A 71 -3.55 0.77 3.91
C MET A 71 -2.51 0.20 4.86
N GLY A 72 -2.13 -1.05 4.64
CA GLY A 72 -1.15 -1.73 5.46
C GLY A 72 -0.31 -2.72 4.68
N TRP A 73 0.87 -3.01 5.19
CA TRP A 73 1.72 -4.04 4.64
C TRP A 73 1.22 -5.44 4.97
N ASN A 74 1.51 -6.42 4.09
CA ASN A 74 1.26 -7.83 4.35
C ASN A 74 2.07 -8.41 5.51
N ALA A 75 3.09 -7.72 5.99
CA ALA A 75 3.88 -8.07 7.14
C ALA A 75 4.21 -6.82 7.97
N CYS A 76 4.05 -6.88 9.26
CA CYS A 76 4.29 -5.76 10.18
C CYS A 76 5.66 -5.89 10.89
N SER A 77 6.04 -4.85 11.64
CA SER A 77 7.31 -4.83 12.38
C SER A 77 7.43 -5.93 13.45
N SER A 78 6.31 -6.47 13.94
CA SER A 78 6.35 -7.61 14.88
C SER A 78 6.90 -8.90 14.24
N CYS A 79 6.99 -8.97 12.92
CA CYS A 79 7.65 -10.06 12.20
C CYS A 79 9.16 -9.85 12.07
N HIS A 80 9.73 -8.80 12.68
CA HIS A 80 11.18 -8.60 12.73
C HIS A 80 11.84 -9.80 13.41
N GLY A 81 12.94 -10.28 12.82
CA GLY A 81 13.60 -11.53 13.25
C GLY A 81 13.20 -12.76 12.45
N ASP A 82 12.15 -12.69 11.63
CA ASP A 82 11.75 -13.75 10.70
C ASP A 82 12.13 -13.37 9.26
N ALA A 83 13.23 -13.92 8.78
CA ALA A 83 13.75 -13.63 7.43
C ALA A 83 12.84 -14.16 6.30
N SER A 84 11.89 -15.05 6.58
CA SER A 84 10.91 -15.53 5.60
C SER A 84 9.82 -14.50 5.33
N MET A 85 9.61 -13.56 6.25
CA MET A 85 8.63 -12.50 6.13
C MET A 85 9.23 -11.29 5.40
N SER A 86 8.47 -10.72 4.48
CA SER A 86 8.90 -9.51 3.77
C SER A 86 7.70 -8.66 3.38
N ARG A 87 7.88 -7.34 3.30
CA ARG A 87 6.89 -6.38 2.82
C ARG A 87 6.90 -6.36 1.29
N LYS A 88 6.13 -7.26 0.68
CA LYS A 88 5.98 -7.36 -0.78
C LYS A 88 4.70 -6.72 -1.27
N TYR A 89 3.68 -6.78 -0.44
CA TYR A 89 2.33 -6.37 -0.82
C TYR A 89 1.81 -5.29 0.11
N LEU A 90 1.19 -4.30 -0.50
CA LEU A 90 0.42 -3.29 0.19
C LEU A 90 -1.07 -3.63 0.01
N ILE A 91 -1.81 -3.65 1.10
CA ILE A 91 -3.23 -4.00 1.12
C ILE A 91 -4.03 -2.72 1.24
N LEU A 92 -4.88 -2.44 0.26
CA LEU A 92 -5.73 -1.24 0.20
C LEU A 92 -7.20 -1.66 0.29
N PRO A 93 -7.87 -1.46 1.42
CA PRO A 93 -9.30 -1.69 1.54
C PRO A 93 -10.10 -0.57 0.88
N GLY A 94 -11.21 -0.94 0.22
CA GLY A 94 -12.22 -0.03 -0.28
C GLY A 94 -13.45 -0.07 0.63
N VAL A 95 -13.66 0.97 1.41
CA VAL A 95 -14.73 1.00 2.42
C VAL A 95 -16.12 0.87 1.80
N ARG A 96 -16.37 1.49 0.66
CA ARG A 96 -17.66 1.43 -0.01
C ARG A 96 -17.84 0.21 -0.90
N SER A 97 -16.80 -0.21 -1.60
CA SER A 97 -16.87 -1.41 -2.45
C SER A 97 -16.76 -2.71 -1.67
N ASN A 98 -16.29 -2.67 -0.43
CA ASN A 98 -15.88 -3.84 0.37
C ASN A 98 -14.74 -4.66 -0.26
N ASN A 99 -14.12 -4.19 -1.32
CA ASN A 99 -13.02 -4.87 -1.99
C ASN A 99 -11.70 -4.69 -1.22
N LEU A 100 -10.81 -5.68 -1.34
CA LEU A 100 -9.42 -5.56 -0.93
C LEU A 100 -8.54 -5.57 -2.18
N HIS A 101 -7.77 -4.53 -2.37
CA HIS A 101 -6.82 -4.41 -3.48
C HIS A 101 -5.42 -4.76 -2.97
N ILE A 102 -4.82 -5.78 -3.56
CA ILE A 102 -3.47 -6.25 -3.21
C ILE A 102 -2.51 -5.69 -4.25
N VAL A 103 -1.57 -4.88 -3.83
CA VAL A 103 -0.60 -4.19 -4.69
C VAL A 103 0.79 -4.76 -4.50
N ASP A 104 1.41 -5.21 -5.60
CA ASP A 104 2.81 -5.63 -5.62
C ASP A 104 3.72 -4.39 -5.67
N THR A 105 4.47 -4.18 -4.59
CA THR A 105 5.45 -3.11 -4.45
C THR A 105 6.89 -3.63 -4.55
N ALA A 106 7.09 -4.96 -4.60
CA ALA A 106 8.42 -5.56 -4.58
C ALA A 106 9.04 -5.66 -5.98
N THR A 107 8.22 -5.91 -7.01
CA THR A 107 8.71 -6.05 -8.39
C THR A 107 9.26 -4.74 -8.93
N ASP A 108 8.54 -3.64 -8.75
CA ASP A 108 9.02 -2.28 -9.06
C ASP A 108 8.47 -1.32 -8.01
N PRO A 109 9.25 -0.96 -6.99
CA PRO A 109 8.79 -0.04 -5.94
C PRO A 109 8.45 1.36 -6.44
N ARG A 110 9.03 1.79 -7.57
CA ARG A 110 8.73 3.12 -8.14
C ARG A 110 7.45 3.14 -8.96
N ALA A 111 7.03 1.98 -9.48
CA ALA A 111 5.80 1.80 -10.26
C ALA A 111 5.05 0.52 -9.82
N PRO A 112 4.48 0.51 -8.62
CA PRO A 112 3.72 -0.63 -8.11
C PRO A 112 2.59 -1.05 -9.04
N ARG A 113 2.21 -2.32 -9.00
CA ARG A 113 1.17 -2.88 -9.86
C ARG A 113 0.11 -3.61 -9.04
N LEU A 114 -1.13 -3.57 -9.54
CA LEU A 114 -2.19 -4.36 -8.95
C LEU A 114 -1.87 -5.86 -9.13
N HIS A 115 -1.77 -6.57 -8.03
CA HIS A 115 -1.55 -8.01 -8.01
C HIS A 115 -2.87 -8.78 -8.05
N LYS A 116 -3.84 -8.36 -7.22
CA LYS A 116 -5.13 -9.05 -7.09
C LYS A 116 -6.17 -8.10 -6.48
N VAL A 117 -7.42 -8.32 -6.84
CA VAL A 117 -8.58 -7.81 -6.11
C VAL A 117 -9.32 -8.98 -5.48
N ILE A 118 -9.62 -8.86 -4.19
CA ILE A 118 -10.53 -9.77 -3.49
C ILE A 118 -11.88 -9.08 -3.44
N ASP A 119 -12.87 -9.68 -4.08
CA ASP A 119 -14.23 -9.12 -4.15
C ASP A 119 -14.91 -9.15 -2.79
N GLY A 120 -15.56 -8.06 -2.42
CA GLY A 120 -16.27 -7.93 -1.15
C GLY A 120 -17.42 -8.94 -0.98
N ASN A 121 -18.08 -9.34 -2.07
CA ASN A 121 -19.10 -10.36 -2.02
C ASN A 121 -18.50 -11.74 -1.69
N ASP A 122 -17.31 -12.03 -2.19
CA ASP A 122 -16.59 -13.26 -1.82
C ASP A 122 -16.20 -13.28 -0.35
N ILE A 123 -15.76 -12.13 0.19
CA ILE A 123 -15.44 -11.98 1.61
C ILE A 123 -16.69 -12.22 2.46
N LYS A 124 -17.80 -11.60 2.07
CA LYS A 124 -19.09 -11.77 2.75
C LYS A 124 -19.56 -13.23 2.71
N ALA A 125 -19.51 -13.85 1.56
CA ALA A 125 -19.98 -15.23 1.37
C ALA A 125 -19.13 -16.26 2.14
N LYS A 126 -17.82 -16.06 2.23
CA LYS A 126 -16.89 -17.04 2.82
C LYS A 126 -16.60 -16.81 4.29
N ALA A 127 -16.67 -15.59 4.76
CA ALA A 127 -16.26 -15.23 6.12
C ALA A 127 -17.32 -14.44 6.90
N ASP A 128 -18.43 -14.10 6.28
CA ASP A 128 -19.50 -13.24 6.84
C ASP A 128 -18.97 -11.87 7.34
N LEU A 129 -17.94 -11.35 6.68
CA LEU A 129 -17.33 -10.07 6.98
C LEU A 129 -17.67 -9.04 5.91
N SER A 130 -17.68 -7.76 6.30
CA SER A 130 -17.88 -6.62 5.42
C SER A 130 -17.22 -5.37 6.02
N GLY A 131 -17.07 -4.31 5.18
CA GLY A 131 -16.53 -3.03 5.63
C GLY A 131 -15.05 -3.10 6.00
N PRO A 132 -14.16 -3.63 5.14
CA PRO A 132 -12.73 -3.55 5.42
C PRO A 132 -12.32 -2.08 5.51
N HIS A 133 -11.48 -1.80 6.50
CA HIS A 133 -11.15 -0.41 6.86
C HIS A 133 -9.65 -0.19 7.00
#